data_5fa5d63894beb50f7e1883ede56ca72c
#
_entry.id   5fa5d63894beb50f7e1883ede56ca72c
#
_cell.length_a   1.000
_cell.length_b   1.000
_cell.length_c   1.000
_cell.angle_alpha   90.00
_cell.angle_beta   90.00
_cell.angle_gamma   90.00
#
_symmetry.space_group_name_H-M   'P 1'
#
loop_
_entity.id
_entity.type
_entity.pdbx_description
1 polymer ?
#
loop_
_entity_poly.entity_id
_entity_poly.type
_entity_poly.pdbx_seq_one_letter_code
_entity_poly.pdbx_strand_id
1 'polypeptide(L)'
;MRKSRYIAAIMAVCASFTLVSCSSDASNEKAAKTNPQVEKAKSEAVDNAGGEPVSSNAKLPVIASRNAGDGLRIDLNEVTTSSAATTVVFTAVNTKKSGEELDIGGHFDDGTYRVPVNDKGRTKDGGYHLWHTTDGVKLIEGKHAKVYRAAYDASGDCLCSTKLNNVSVKGGESVVLQTIFAGLPKDVTTVDVTIPEAGVFTKVKVSR
;
A
#
# COMPACT_ATOMS: atom_id res chain seq x y z
N MET A 1 -44.78 48.20 23.92
CA MET A 1 -44.12 49.50 24.07
C MET A 1 -42.74 49.32 24.68
N ARG A 2 -41.75 50.08 24.18
CA ARG A 2 -40.35 50.22 24.54
C ARG A 2 -39.36 49.31 23.78
N LYS A 3 -38.84 49.94 22.72
CA LYS A 3 -37.63 49.57 22.01
C LYS A 3 -36.42 49.88 22.91
N SER A 4 -35.44 49.02 23.01
CA SER A 4 -34.09 49.38 23.45
C SER A 4 -33.08 48.83 22.46
N ARG A 5 -32.36 49.76 21.83
CA ARG A 5 -31.24 49.55 20.94
C ARG A 5 -29.98 49.52 21.78
N TYR A 6 -29.18 48.46 21.69
CA TYR A 6 -27.79 48.51 22.14
C TYR A 6 -26.87 48.30 20.94
N ILE A 7 -26.12 49.32 20.65
CA ILE A 7 -24.98 49.36 19.75
C ILE A 7 -23.80 48.83 20.57
N ALA A 8 -23.16 47.76 20.14
CA ALA A 8 -21.90 47.30 20.71
C ALA A 8 -20.82 47.36 19.65
N ALA A 9 -19.80 48.14 19.93
CA ALA A 9 -18.65 48.41 19.09
C ALA A 9 -17.78 47.16 18.94
N ILE A 10 -17.37 46.88 17.72
CA ILE A 10 -16.40 45.81 17.37
C ILE A 10 -15.01 46.43 17.46
N MET A 11 -14.22 46.03 18.46
CA MET A 11 -12.77 46.30 18.50
C MET A 11 -12.05 45.18 17.72
N ALA A 12 -11.44 45.55 16.63
CA ALA A 12 -10.50 44.74 15.91
C ALA A 12 -9.15 44.69 16.64
N VAL A 13 -8.78 43.55 17.15
CA VAL A 13 -7.44 43.28 17.68
C VAL A 13 -6.62 42.62 16.58
N CYS A 14 -5.74 43.37 15.95
CA CYS A 14 -4.69 42.86 15.09
C CYS A 14 -3.61 42.17 15.94
N ALA A 15 -3.61 40.86 16.01
CA ALA A 15 -2.51 40.09 16.56
C ALA A 15 -1.48 39.81 15.46
N SER A 16 -0.37 40.56 15.54
CA SER A 16 0.81 40.34 14.69
C SER A 16 1.54 39.09 15.16
N PHE A 17 1.42 37.99 14.41
CA PHE A 17 2.27 36.80 14.62
C PHE A 17 3.63 37.04 13.98
N THR A 18 4.63 37.29 14.79
CA THR A 18 6.04 37.24 14.40
C THR A 18 6.44 35.77 14.24
N LEU A 19 6.72 35.37 12.99
CA LEU A 19 7.34 34.09 12.66
C LEU A 19 8.78 34.09 13.18
N VAL A 20 9.00 33.41 14.29
CA VAL A 20 10.35 33.06 14.74
C VAL A 20 10.86 31.95 13.81
N SER A 21 11.75 32.32 12.90
CA SER A 21 12.54 31.40 12.08
C SER A 21 13.57 30.73 12.98
N CYS A 22 13.29 29.51 13.44
CA CYS A 22 14.33 28.62 13.96
C CYS A 22 15.09 28.03 12.78
N SER A 23 16.26 28.57 12.50
CA SER A 23 17.27 27.91 11.68
C SER A 23 17.85 26.75 12.49
N SER A 24 17.35 25.54 12.26
CA SER A 24 18.02 24.32 12.67
C SER A 24 18.85 23.82 11.50
N ASP A 25 20.09 23.52 11.77
CA ASP A 25 21.09 23.01 10.86
C ASP A 25 20.54 21.88 9.99
N ALA A 26 20.37 22.17 8.71
CA ALA A 26 20.05 21.17 7.71
C ALA A 26 21.31 20.35 7.46
N SER A 27 21.40 19.18 8.06
CA SER A 27 22.21 18.10 7.52
C SER A 27 21.70 17.83 6.10
N ASN A 28 22.56 18.11 5.15
CA ASN A 28 22.34 18.07 3.70
C ASN A 28 22.19 16.62 3.25
N GLU A 29 21.09 15.97 3.61
CA GLU A 29 20.69 14.70 3.03
C GLU A 29 20.15 15.04 1.64
N LYS A 30 21.01 14.81 0.66
CA LYS A 30 20.73 14.98 -0.76
C LYS A 30 19.51 14.12 -1.11
N ALA A 31 18.32 14.71 -1.02
CA ALA A 31 17.09 14.06 -1.42
C ALA A 31 17.28 13.52 -2.84
N ALA A 32 17.34 12.22 -2.98
CA ALA A 32 17.40 11.57 -4.28
C ALA A 32 16.20 12.09 -5.06
N LYS A 33 16.45 12.68 -6.24
CA LYS A 33 15.37 13.18 -7.11
C LYS A 33 14.52 11.96 -7.49
N THR A 34 13.40 11.80 -6.81
CA THR A 34 12.46 10.71 -7.07
C THR A 34 11.91 10.90 -8.48
N ASN A 35 11.89 9.81 -9.26
CA ASN A 35 11.34 9.85 -10.61
C ASN A 35 9.82 10.10 -10.53
N PRO A 36 9.28 11.15 -11.17
CA PRO A 36 7.84 11.47 -11.11
C PRO A 36 6.94 10.33 -11.56
N GLN A 37 7.41 9.48 -12.49
CA GLN A 37 6.66 8.30 -12.94
C GLN A 37 6.56 7.23 -11.84
N VAL A 38 7.62 7.11 -11.01
CA VAL A 38 7.64 6.19 -9.86
C VAL A 38 6.65 6.64 -8.80
N GLU A 39 6.66 7.94 -8.45
CA GLU A 39 5.71 8.49 -7.47
C GLU A 39 4.27 8.38 -7.96
N LYS A 40 4.03 8.63 -9.26
CA LYS A 40 2.72 8.43 -9.86
C LYS A 40 2.26 6.98 -9.75
N ALA A 41 3.09 6.01 -10.13
CA ALA A 41 2.75 4.59 -10.06
C ALA A 41 2.50 4.12 -8.61
N LYS A 42 3.26 4.64 -7.64
CA LYS A 42 3.04 4.39 -6.21
C LYS A 42 1.72 4.98 -5.73
N SER A 43 1.46 6.26 -6.07
CA SER A 43 0.20 6.93 -5.71
C SER A 43 -0.99 6.18 -6.30
N GLU A 44 -0.95 5.83 -7.57
CA GLU A 44 -2.02 5.05 -8.20
C GLU A 44 -2.22 3.68 -7.53
N ALA A 45 -1.14 2.98 -7.16
CA ALA A 45 -1.25 1.71 -6.46
C ALA A 45 -1.85 1.86 -5.04
N VAL A 46 -1.53 2.96 -4.34
CA VAL A 46 -2.06 3.25 -2.99
C VAL A 46 -3.50 3.78 -3.08
N ASP A 47 -3.80 4.67 -4.02
CA ASP A 47 -5.13 5.25 -4.21
C ASP A 47 -6.15 4.19 -4.64
N ASN A 48 -5.69 3.13 -5.31
CA ASN A 48 -6.47 1.94 -5.66
C ASN A 48 -6.48 0.87 -4.56
N ALA A 49 -6.13 1.21 -3.32
CA ALA A 49 -6.27 0.29 -2.20
C ALA A 49 -7.72 -0.22 -2.11
N GLY A 50 -7.92 -1.53 -2.26
CA GLY A 50 -9.26 -2.12 -2.41
C GLY A 50 -9.81 -2.09 -3.85
N GLY A 51 -9.00 -1.69 -4.84
CA GLY A 51 -9.34 -1.65 -6.26
C GLY A 51 -8.51 -2.57 -7.14
N GLU A 52 -8.76 -2.52 -8.45
CA GLU A 52 -8.00 -3.27 -9.44
C GLU A 52 -6.54 -2.80 -9.50
N PRO A 53 -5.57 -3.71 -9.68
CA PRO A 53 -4.17 -3.34 -9.83
C PRO A 53 -3.95 -2.51 -11.09
N VAL A 54 -3.03 -1.57 -10.99
CA VAL A 54 -2.67 -0.72 -12.13
C VAL A 54 -1.56 -1.40 -12.92
N SER A 55 -1.84 -1.73 -14.18
CA SER A 55 -0.78 -2.12 -15.11
C SER A 55 0.15 -0.94 -15.34
N SER A 56 1.41 -1.07 -14.97
CA SER A 56 2.37 0.01 -15.03
C SER A 56 3.63 -0.45 -15.77
N ASN A 57 3.96 0.26 -16.86
CA ASN A 57 5.29 0.17 -17.48
C ASN A 57 6.34 0.99 -16.71
N ALA A 58 6.00 1.58 -15.56
CA ALA A 58 6.94 2.30 -14.72
C ALA A 58 7.94 1.35 -14.08
N LYS A 59 9.21 1.57 -14.32
CA LYS A 59 10.29 0.84 -13.66
C LYS A 59 10.46 1.41 -12.24
N LEU A 60 9.83 0.77 -11.28
CA LEU A 60 10.03 1.10 -9.87
C LEU A 60 11.44 0.68 -9.41
N PRO A 61 12.05 1.39 -8.46
CA PRO A 61 13.26 0.92 -7.79
C PRO A 61 13.02 -0.47 -7.20
N VAL A 62 14.01 -1.36 -7.33
CA VAL A 62 13.91 -2.73 -6.84
C VAL A 62 14.84 -2.90 -5.64
N ILE A 63 14.27 -3.24 -4.49
CA ILE A 63 15.03 -3.57 -3.26
C ILE A 63 15.59 -4.98 -3.35
N ALA A 64 14.75 -5.92 -3.78
CA ALA A 64 15.10 -7.33 -3.94
C ALA A 64 14.13 -8.01 -4.92
N SER A 65 14.60 -9.08 -5.57
CA SER A 65 13.80 -9.87 -6.51
C SER A 65 13.82 -11.35 -6.12
N ARG A 66 12.71 -12.04 -6.36
CA ARG A 66 12.58 -13.49 -6.21
C ARG A 66 11.71 -14.08 -7.31
N ASN A 67 12.07 -15.27 -7.77
CA ASN A 67 11.21 -16.04 -8.64
C ASN A 67 10.15 -16.77 -7.79
N ALA A 68 8.90 -16.72 -8.25
CA ALA A 68 7.74 -17.34 -7.61
C ALA A 68 7.19 -18.54 -8.40
N GLY A 69 7.98 -19.10 -9.33
CA GLY A 69 7.54 -20.21 -10.19
C GLY A 69 6.81 -19.74 -11.46
N ASP A 70 6.56 -20.67 -12.38
CA ASP A 70 5.75 -20.52 -13.61
C ASP A 70 5.97 -19.24 -14.45
N GLY A 71 7.18 -18.67 -14.38
CA GLY A 71 7.50 -17.43 -15.09
C GLY A 71 7.10 -16.17 -14.33
N LEU A 72 6.64 -16.27 -13.08
CA LEU A 72 6.40 -15.15 -12.20
C LEU A 72 7.67 -14.77 -11.44
N ARG A 73 8.06 -13.48 -11.51
CA ARG A 73 9.06 -12.88 -10.65
C ARG A 73 8.42 -11.76 -9.83
N ILE A 74 8.79 -11.68 -8.58
CA ILE A 74 8.36 -10.63 -7.67
C ILE A 74 9.55 -9.71 -7.39
N ASP A 75 9.37 -8.44 -7.71
CA ASP A 75 10.31 -7.36 -7.40
C ASP A 75 9.74 -6.54 -6.23
N LEU A 76 10.33 -6.66 -5.04
CA LEU A 76 9.96 -5.83 -3.89
C LEU A 76 10.49 -4.41 -4.10
N ASN A 77 9.61 -3.42 -4.06
CA ASN A 77 9.95 -2.04 -4.40
C ASN A 77 10.08 -1.14 -3.18
N GLU A 78 9.18 -1.27 -2.20
CA GLU A 78 9.18 -0.37 -1.06
C GLU A 78 8.47 -0.96 0.16
N VAL A 79 8.97 -0.58 1.34
CA VAL A 79 8.24 -0.69 2.62
C VAL A 79 8.29 0.67 3.28
N THR A 80 7.14 1.36 3.33
CA THR A 80 7.01 2.70 3.93
C THR A 80 6.05 2.64 5.08
N THR A 81 6.37 3.32 6.19
CA THR A 81 5.49 3.38 7.36
C THR A 81 5.26 4.81 7.82
N SER A 82 4.07 5.06 8.31
CA SER A 82 3.67 6.24 9.08
C SER A 82 3.25 5.81 10.48
N SER A 83 2.76 6.75 11.29
CA SER A 83 2.18 6.42 12.59
C SER A 83 0.90 5.58 12.49
N ALA A 84 0.19 5.66 11.38
CA ALA A 84 -1.11 5.01 11.18
C ALA A 84 -1.01 3.70 10.40
N ALA A 85 -0.17 3.66 9.36
CA ALA A 85 -0.15 2.55 8.41
C ALA A 85 1.26 2.26 7.91
N THR A 86 1.46 1.03 7.46
CA THR A 86 2.64 0.58 6.72
C THR A 86 2.18 0.05 5.37
N THR A 87 2.84 0.49 4.30
CA THR A 87 2.54 0.04 2.94
C THR A 87 3.72 -0.76 2.40
N VAL A 88 3.43 -1.92 1.83
CA VAL A 88 4.37 -2.69 1.01
C VAL A 88 3.95 -2.55 -0.44
N VAL A 89 4.88 -2.13 -1.29
CA VAL A 89 4.70 -2.07 -2.74
C VAL A 89 5.63 -3.08 -3.38
N PHE A 90 5.11 -3.86 -4.30
CA PHE A 90 5.87 -4.83 -5.07
C PHE A 90 5.33 -4.94 -6.50
N THR A 91 6.16 -5.45 -7.40
CA THR A 91 5.82 -5.63 -8.81
C THR A 91 5.81 -7.11 -9.15
N ALA A 92 4.71 -7.60 -9.69
CA ALA A 92 4.61 -8.92 -10.31
C ALA A 92 5.00 -8.82 -11.78
N VAL A 93 6.02 -9.56 -12.19
CA VAL A 93 6.59 -9.52 -13.54
C VAL A 93 6.41 -10.86 -14.20
N ASN A 94 5.78 -10.89 -15.38
CA ASN A 94 5.77 -12.08 -16.21
C ASN A 94 7.09 -12.18 -17.00
N THR A 95 7.92 -13.17 -16.67
CA THR A 95 9.21 -13.41 -17.32
C THR A 95 9.14 -14.36 -18.51
N LYS A 96 7.95 -14.83 -18.87
CA LYS A 96 7.72 -15.67 -20.06
C LYS A 96 8.01 -14.89 -21.34
N LYS A 97 8.00 -15.61 -22.47
CA LYS A 97 8.20 -14.99 -23.78
C LYS A 97 7.05 -14.06 -24.14
N SER A 98 7.34 -13.08 -24.99
CA SER A 98 6.30 -12.21 -25.55
C SER A 98 5.18 -13.05 -26.21
N GLY A 99 3.94 -12.71 -25.88
CA GLY A 99 2.75 -13.44 -26.34
C GLY A 99 2.24 -14.52 -25.40
N GLU A 100 3.02 -14.89 -24.35
CA GLU A 100 2.54 -15.79 -23.30
C GLU A 100 1.97 -14.96 -22.14
N GLU A 101 0.75 -15.26 -21.74
CA GLU A 101 0.09 -14.60 -20.62
C GLU A 101 0.29 -15.37 -19.33
N LEU A 102 0.29 -14.65 -18.22
CA LEU A 102 0.33 -15.18 -16.86
C LEU A 102 -0.86 -14.61 -16.09
N ASP A 103 -1.77 -15.47 -15.68
CA ASP A 103 -2.80 -15.12 -14.72
C ASP A 103 -2.16 -15.03 -13.34
N ILE A 104 -2.35 -13.89 -12.67
CA ILE A 104 -1.80 -13.68 -11.33
C ILE A 104 -2.82 -13.87 -10.21
N GLY A 105 -4.04 -14.28 -10.55
CA GLY A 105 -5.07 -14.62 -9.57
C GLY A 105 -4.62 -15.79 -8.68
N GLY A 106 -4.87 -15.68 -7.39
CA GLY A 106 -4.57 -16.74 -6.43
C GLY A 106 -3.10 -16.86 -5.98
N HIS A 107 -2.16 -16.14 -6.60
CA HIS A 107 -0.75 -16.21 -6.22
C HIS A 107 -0.42 -15.47 -4.90
N PHE A 108 -1.27 -14.57 -4.45
CA PHE A 108 -0.92 -13.65 -3.36
C PHE A 108 -1.88 -13.67 -2.18
N ASP A 109 -2.99 -14.41 -2.27
CA ASP A 109 -3.92 -14.55 -1.16
C ASP A 109 -3.51 -15.67 -0.19
N ASP A 110 -4.02 -15.63 1.03
CA ASP A 110 -3.83 -16.70 2.01
C ASP A 110 -5.08 -17.59 2.15
N GLY A 111 -6.05 -17.41 1.28
CA GLY A 111 -7.32 -18.13 1.28
C GLY A 111 -8.26 -17.75 2.43
N THR A 112 -7.91 -16.74 3.22
CA THR A 112 -8.71 -16.34 4.40
C THR A 112 -9.62 -15.14 4.13
N TYR A 113 -9.39 -14.39 3.02
CA TYR A 113 -10.24 -13.28 2.64
C TYR A 113 -11.67 -13.74 2.40
N ARG A 114 -12.56 -13.20 3.19
CA ARG A 114 -13.99 -13.44 3.04
C ARG A 114 -14.65 -12.13 2.64
N VAL A 115 -15.18 -12.09 1.43
CA VAL A 115 -16.04 -10.97 1.02
C VAL A 115 -17.13 -10.79 2.07
N PRO A 116 -17.39 -9.55 2.54
CA PRO A 116 -18.49 -9.29 3.44
C PRO A 116 -19.78 -9.84 2.85
N VAL A 117 -20.36 -10.80 3.54
CA VAL A 117 -21.63 -11.42 3.13
C VAL A 117 -22.75 -10.85 3.96
N ASN A 118 -23.92 -10.68 3.36
CA ASN A 118 -25.11 -10.38 4.14
C ASN A 118 -25.43 -11.56 5.10
N ASP A 119 -26.38 -11.37 6.00
CA ASP A 119 -26.89 -12.35 6.95
C ASP A 119 -27.36 -13.69 6.32
N LYS A 120 -27.47 -13.77 4.98
CA LYS A 120 -27.77 -14.98 4.20
C LYS A 120 -26.54 -15.62 3.56
N GLY A 121 -25.33 -15.17 3.88
CA GLY A 121 -24.08 -15.70 3.32
C GLY A 121 -23.84 -15.36 1.84
N ARG A 122 -24.51 -14.34 1.31
CA ARG A 122 -24.37 -13.89 -0.08
C ARG A 122 -23.80 -12.48 -0.14
N THR A 123 -22.96 -12.20 -1.14
CA THR A 123 -22.57 -10.82 -1.47
C THR A 123 -23.83 -9.98 -1.77
N LYS A 124 -23.73 -8.67 -1.61
CA LYS A 124 -24.84 -7.74 -1.95
C LYS A 124 -25.39 -7.98 -3.35
N ASP A 125 -24.56 -8.48 -4.25
CA ASP A 125 -24.87 -8.75 -5.66
C ASP A 125 -25.35 -10.19 -5.90
N GLY A 126 -25.51 -11.00 -4.86
CA GLY A 126 -26.06 -12.36 -4.94
C GLY A 126 -25.10 -13.43 -5.46
N GLY A 127 -23.84 -13.10 -5.68
CA GLY A 127 -22.79 -14.01 -6.17
C GLY A 127 -21.78 -14.39 -5.08
N TYR A 128 -21.08 -15.51 -5.28
CA TYR A 128 -19.87 -15.85 -4.55
C TYR A 128 -18.69 -15.28 -5.35
N HIS A 129 -18.19 -14.10 -4.96
CA HIS A 129 -16.97 -13.59 -5.58
C HIS A 129 -15.79 -13.98 -4.71
N LEU A 130 -15.03 -14.96 -5.11
CA LEU A 130 -13.66 -15.15 -4.64
C LEU A 130 -12.82 -14.10 -5.33
N TRP A 131 -12.61 -12.98 -4.66
CA TRP A 131 -11.69 -11.96 -5.11
C TRP A 131 -10.30 -12.39 -4.68
N HIS A 132 -9.44 -12.77 -5.62
CA HIS A 132 -8.04 -12.92 -5.31
C HIS A 132 -7.45 -11.58 -4.95
N THR A 133 -6.64 -11.56 -3.90
CA THR A 133 -6.12 -10.34 -3.29
C THR A 133 -4.64 -10.50 -2.93
N THR A 134 -4.01 -9.44 -2.40
CA THR A 134 -2.65 -9.52 -1.84
C THR A 134 -2.65 -9.65 -0.31
N ASP A 135 -3.71 -10.13 0.31
CA ASP A 135 -3.84 -10.25 1.77
C ASP A 135 -2.97 -11.36 2.38
N GLY A 136 -2.45 -12.26 1.56
CA GLY A 136 -1.46 -13.25 1.98
C GLY A 136 -0.08 -12.67 2.29
N VAL A 137 0.20 -11.43 1.88
CA VAL A 137 1.44 -10.73 2.23
C VAL A 137 1.47 -10.46 3.72
N LYS A 138 2.64 -10.68 4.36
CA LYS A 138 2.82 -10.50 5.82
C LYS A 138 4.12 -9.77 6.09
N LEU A 139 4.13 -8.97 7.16
CA LEU A 139 5.35 -8.42 7.73
C LEU A 139 5.70 -9.17 9.01
N ILE A 140 6.96 -9.56 9.12
CA ILE A 140 7.51 -10.17 10.34
C ILE A 140 8.46 -9.17 10.97
N GLU A 141 8.12 -8.71 12.16
CA GLU A 141 8.89 -7.75 12.92
C GLU A 141 9.58 -8.52 14.08
N GLY A 142 10.89 -8.72 13.93
CA GLY A 142 11.65 -9.57 14.84
C GLY A 142 11.94 -8.94 16.20
N LYS A 143 11.99 -7.60 16.30
CA LYS A 143 12.35 -6.90 17.55
C LYS A 143 11.33 -7.13 18.67
N HIS A 144 10.03 -7.14 18.32
CA HIS A 144 8.94 -7.36 19.27
C HIS A 144 8.20 -8.69 19.01
N ALA A 145 8.77 -9.55 18.15
CA ALA A 145 8.20 -10.85 17.77
C ALA A 145 6.75 -10.75 17.27
N LYS A 146 6.48 -9.79 16.37
CA LYS A 146 5.15 -9.54 15.82
C LYS A 146 5.04 -9.92 14.34
N VAL A 147 3.87 -10.43 13.98
CA VAL A 147 3.47 -10.65 12.60
C VAL A 147 2.30 -9.71 12.30
N TYR A 148 2.46 -8.89 11.28
CA TYR A 148 1.41 -8.01 10.77
C TYR A 148 0.77 -8.67 9.57
N ARG A 149 -0.55 -8.69 9.55
CA ARG A 149 -1.39 -9.12 8.41
C ARG A 149 -1.98 -7.90 7.73
N ALA A 150 -2.45 -8.08 6.51
CA ALA A 150 -3.15 -7.04 5.77
C ALA A 150 -4.24 -6.39 6.63
N ALA A 151 -4.37 -5.09 6.52
CA ALA A 151 -5.43 -4.35 7.18
C ALA A 151 -6.74 -4.47 6.39
N TYR A 152 -7.85 -4.38 7.12
CA TYR A 152 -9.19 -4.37 6.55
C TYR A 152 -9.93 -3.13 7.03
N ASP A 153 -10.80 -2.60 6.20
CA ASP A 153 -11.66 -1.48 6.58
C ASP A 153 -12.85 -1.93 7.42
N ALA A 154 -13.70 -0.99 7.81
CA ALA A 154 -14.89 -1.26 8.61
C ALA A 154 -15.96 -2.10 7.87
N SER A 155 -15.88 -2.18 6.56
CA SER A 155 -16.76 -3.01 5.72
C SER A 155 -16.23 -4.44 5.57
N GLY A 156 -14.99 -4.69 6.02
CA GLY A 156 -14.30 -5.96 5.88
C GLY A 156 -13.56 -6.10 4.55
N ASP A 157 -13.37 -5.01 3.81
CA ASP A 157 -12.61 -5.01 2.57
C ASP A 157 -11.12 -4.86 2.87
N CYS A 158 -10.29 -5.66 2.17
CA CYS A 158 -8.85 -5.61 2.31
C CYS A 158 -8.31 -4.26 1.81
N LEU A 159 -7.47 -3.61 2.61
CA LEU A 159 -6.68 -2.47 2.18
C LEU A 159 -5.45 -2.95 1.40
N CYS A 160 -5.69 -3.63 0.29
CA CYS A 160 -4.69 -4.27 -0.53
C CYS A 160 -5.15 -4.31 -2.00
N SER A 161 -4.31 -4.74 -2.94
CA SER A 161 -4.74 -4.99 -4.31
C SER A 161 -5.74 -6.14 -4.34
N THR A 162 -6.89 -5.94 -5.00
CA THR A 162 -8.01 -6.88 -5.09
C THR A 162 -8.35 -7.17 -6.56
N LYS A 163 -9.28 -8.10 -6.80
CA LYS A 163 -9.77 -8.48 -8.14
C LYS A 163 -8.67 -9.05 -9.05
N LEU A 164 -7.68 -9.70 -8.46
CA LEU A 164 -6.55 -10.28 -9.20
C LEU A 164 -6.97 -11.43 -10.12
N ASN A 165 -8.13 -12.03 -9.88
CA ASN A 165 -8.71 -13.10 -10.73
C ASN A 165 -8.98 -12.67 -12.18
N ASN A 166 -8.97 -11.36 -12.47
CA ASN A 166 -9.16 -10.82 -13.81
C ASN A 166 -7.88 -10.20 -14.38
N VAL A 167 -6.75 -10.37 -13.70
CA VAL A 167 -5.49 -9.75 -14.10
C VAL A 167 -4.59 -10.76 -14.77
N SER A 168 -4.43 -10.60 -16.09
CA SER A 168 -3.48 -11.34 -16.91
C SER A 168 -2.35 -10.40 -17.34
N VAL A 169 -1.11 -10.82 -17.11
CA VAL A 169 0.10 -10.06 -17.45
C VAL A 169 0.78 -10.72 -18.64
N LYS A 170 1.01 -9.95 -19.69
CA LYS A 170 1.69 -10.46 -20.91
C LYS A 170 3.18 -10.65 -20.66
N GLY A 171 3.77 -11.58 -21.41
CA GLY A 171 5.20 -11.88 -21.32
C GLY A 171 6.07 -10.62 -21.50
N GLY A 172 6.94 -10.37 -20.53
CA GLY A 172 7.76 -9.17 -20.43
C GLY A 172 7.08 -7.94 -19.79
N GLU A 173 5.78 -7.99 -19.53
CA GLU A 173 5.04 -6.93 -18.83
C GLU A 173 4.99 -7.18 -17.32
N SER A 174 4.48 -6.19 -16.60
CA SER A 174 4.39 -6.24 -15.14
C SER A 174 3.20 -5.44 -14.61
N VAL A 175 2.78 -5.78 -13.39
CA VAL A 175 1.74 -5.07 -12.64
C VAL A 175 2.25 -4.71 -11.26
N VAL A 176 1.93 -3.50 -10.79
CA VAL A 176 2.26 -3.03 -9.45
C VAL A 176 1.14 -3.39 -8.49
N LEU A 177 1.52 -3.98 -7.39
CA LEU A 177 0.65 -4.46 -6.32
C LEU A 177 1.04 -3.83 -4.99
N GLN A 178 0.09 -3.78 -4.07
CA GLN A 178 0.33 -3.22 -2.75
C GLN A 178 -0.48 -3.94 -1.67
N THR A 179 0.01 -3.86 -0.43
CA THR A 179 -0.70 -4.29 0.77
C THR A 179 -0.45 -3.30 1.90
N ILE A 180 -1.50 -2.92 2.60
CA ILE A 180 -1.44 -2.00 3.75
C ILE A 180 -1.58 -2.79 5.05
N PHE A 181 -0.81 -2.40 6.05
CA PHE A 181 -0.75 -2.96 7.39
C PHE A 181 -0.92 -1.86 8.43
N ALA A 182 -1.14 -2.21 9.67
CA ALA A 182 -1.03 -1.27 10.79
C ALA A 182 0.38 -0.64 10.83
N GLY A 183 0.48 0.59 11.35
CA GLY A 183 1.74 1.31 11.47
C GLY A 183 2.75 0.58 12.37
N LEU A 184 4.01 0.58 11.95
CA LEU A 184 5.10 0.01 12.72
C LEU A 184 5.58 0.97 13.84
N PRO A 185 6.02 0.42 14.99
CA PRO A 185 6.68 1.22 16.02
C PRO A 185 7.87 2.02 15.47
N LYS A 186 8.11 3.20 16.04
CA LYS A 186 9.16 4.13 15.55
C LYS A 186 10.57 3.54 15.60
N ASP A 187 10.82 2.62 16.50
CA ASP A 187 12.09 1.96 16.73
C ASP A 187 12.34 0.72 15.85
N VAL A 188 11.36 0.36 15.00
CA VAL A 188 11.48 -0.69 13.99
C VAL A 188 12.03 -0.10 12.71
N THR A 189 13.24 -0.47 12.35
CA THR A 189 13.94 0.03 11.15
C THR A 189 14.03 -0.99 10.03
N THR A 190 13.78 -2.26 10.32
CA THR A 190 13.76 -3.35 9.34
C THR A 190 12.65 -4.34 9.67
N VAL A 191 12.12 -4.98 8.63
CA VAL A 191 11.16 -6.08 8.71
C VAL A 191 11.52 -7.16 7.70
N ASP A 192 11.03 -8.38 7.93
CA ASP A 192 10.98 -9.38 6.87
C ASP A 192 9.61 -9.30 6.19
N VAL A 193 9.60 -9.32 4.85
CA VAL A 193 8.38 -9.29 4.05
C VAL A 193 8.18 -10.69 3.47
N THR A 194 7.07 -11.32 3.81
CA THR A 194 6.68 -12.62 3.21
C THR A 194 5.64 -12.37 2.13
N ILE A 195 5.92 -12.81 0.92
CA ILE A 195 4.98 -12.79 -0.20
C ILE A 195 4.74 -14.25 -0.60
N PRO A 196 3.48 -14.70 -0.67
CA PRO A 196 3.17 -16.07 -1.10
C PRO A 196 3.91 -16.44 -2.38
N GLU A 197 4.33 -17.69 -2.49
CA GLU A 197 5.13 -18.27 -3.57
C GLU A 197 6.53 -17.67 -3.77
N ALA A 198 6.74 -16.37 -3.52
CA ALA A 198 8.06 -15.74 -3.57
C ALA A 198 8.90 -15.95 -2.31
N GLY A 199 8.25 -16.34 -1.19
CA GLY A 199 8.92 -16.57 0.09
C GLY A 199 9.25 -15.29 0.85
N VAL A 200 10.38 -15.28 1.57
CA VAL A 200 10.71 -14.23 2.55
C VAL A 200 11.83 -13.32 2.05
N PHE A 201 11.55 -12.02 1.96
CA PHE A 201 12.53 -10.96 1.77
C PHE A 201 13.00 -10.49 3.14
N THR A 202 14.25 -10.78 3.51
CA THR A 202 14.74 -10.56 4.87
C THR A 202 15.38 -9.19 5.06
N LYS A 203 15.26 -8.63 6.27
CA LYS A 203 15.91 -7.37 6.69
C LYS A 203 15.65 -6.20 5.74
N VAL A 204 14.44 -6.11 5.22
CA VAL A 204 14.01 -5.00 4.37
C VAL A 204 13.96 -3.73 5.20
N LYS A 205 14.62 -2.67 4.73
CA LYS A 205 14.59 -1.35 5.38
C LYS A 205 13.20 -0.75 5.28
N VAL A 206 12.77 -0.12 6.39
CA VAL A 206 11.52 0.61 6.47
C VAL A 206 11.79 2.11 6.29
N SER A 207 11.17 2.71 5.28
CA SER A 207 11.18 4.17 5.05
C SER A 207 10.10 4.87 5.88
N ARG A 208 10.32 6.15 6.23
CA ARG A 208 9.39 7.01 7.00
C ARG A 208 9.29 8.39 6.38
#